data_477a20c3a64a50c0463f5e46d7d9980d
#
_entry.id   477a20c3a64a50c0463f5e46d7d9980d
#
_cell.length_a   1.000
_cell.length_b   1.000
_cell.length_c   1.000
_cell.angle_alpha   90.00
_cell.angle_beta   90.00
_cell.angle_gamma   90.00
#
_symmetry.space_group_name_H-M   'P 1'
#
loop_
_entity.id
_entity.type
_entity.pdbx_description
1 polymer ?
#
loop_
_entity_poly.entity_id
_entity_poly.type
_entity_poly.pdbx_seq_one_letter_code
_entity_poly.pdbx_strand_id
1 'polypeptide(L)'
;LKCHPSLRGGKGRFARREPFPKPPINTIIRHMNYIITETLPERDYELLDSGDGEKLERFGKYVTARPDPQALWPKRDLDLWKRASAVFGRNGGTSLASDRAGEQRAKGAEKGEWALKTKLDERWKATIGEITFWVRLSSFKHVGVFPEHEPSWAWMMKTISEAKRPIKVLNLFGYTGGASLAAAKAGAEVVHVDASKVAIKAARENAEVSGLAEKPIRWILEDAATFVERELRRGNKYDAIIMDPPAFGHGANGEIWKIEDHLIPLVKNCAAILNEQPLFMLMNGYASGYSALAYKQIMESCLNRGGSTEVGELTIKESGSNPRNLPAGIFARWTP
;
A
#
# COMPACT_ATOMS: atom_id res chain seq x y z
N LEU A 1 -33.93 66.15 -21.94
CA LEU A 1 -34.65 66.09 -23.24
C LEU A 1 -34.40 64.75 -23.94
N LYS A 2 -35.52 64.05 -24.18
CA LYS A 2 -35.74 62.92 -25.12
C LYS A 2 -35.37 61.50 -24.67
N CYS A 3 -36.34 60.89 -24.29
CA CYS A 3 -37.05 59.61 -24.36
C CYS A 3 -36.34 58.43 -25.13
N HIS A 4 -36.44 57.30 -24.45
CA HIS A 4 -36.25 55.90 -24.90
C HIS A 4 -37.10 55.48 -26.10
N PRO A 5 -36.73 54.29 -26.68
CA PRO A 5 -37.74 53.26 -26.69
C PRO A 5 -37.30 51.91 -26.11
N SER A 6 -38.28 51.23 -25.55
CA SER A 6 -38.37 49.94 -24.91
C SER A 6 -37.92 48.77 -25.81
N LEU A 7 -37.10 47.89 -25.30
CA LEU A 7 -36.88 46.55 -25.85
C LEU A 7 -37.87 45.56 -25.22
N ARG A 8 -38.74 45.04 -26.06
CA ARG A 8 -39.73 43.99 -25.73
C ARG A 8 -39.00 42.65 -25.45
N GLY A 9 -39.47 42.00 -24.38
CA GLY A 9 -39.00 40.69 -23.96
C GLY A 9 -39.27 39.59 -24.99
N GLY A 10 -38.19 38.93 -25.39
CA GLY A 10 -38.24 37.66 -26.08
C GLY A 10 -38.43 36.55 -25.06
N LYS A 11 -39.59 35.92 -25.01
CA LYS A 11 -39.81 34.68 -24.27
C LYS A 11 -39.06 33.56 -24.96
N GLY A 12 -37.82 33.29 -24.53
CA GLY A 12 -37.09 32.09 -24.91
C GLY A 12 -37.81 30.86 -24.39
N ARG A 13 -38.39 30.03 -25.28
CA ARG A 13 -38.91 28.73 -24.94
C ARG A 13 -37.70 27.87 -24.56
N PHE A 14 -37.54 27.59 -23.27
CA PHE A 14 -36.69 26.51 -22.81
C PHE A 14 -37.26 25.21 -23.39
N ALA A 15 -36.55 24.61 -24.35
CA ALA A 15 -36.85 23.27 -24.81
C ALA A 15 -36.79 22.32 -23.59
N ARG A 16 -37.88 21.65 -23.32
CA ARG A 16 -37.92 20.58 -22.30
C ARG A 16 -36.91 19.54 -22.75
N ARG A 17 -35.78 19.42 -21.98
CA ARG A 17 -34.89 18.27 -22.14
C ARG A 17 -35.69 17.02 -21.83
N GLU A 18 -35.74 16.08 -22.76
CA GLU A 18 -36.30 14.77 -22.47
C GLU A 18 -35.60 14.16 -21.27
N PRO A 19 -36.33 13.51 -20.37
CA PRO A 19 -35.70 12.84 -19.23
C PRO A 19 -34.78 11.76 -19.77
N PHE A 20 -33.52 11.76 -19.30
CA PHE A 20 -32.60 10.67 -19.59
C PHE A 20 -33.28 9.33 -19.35
N PRO A 21 -33.18 8.36 -20.27
CA PRO A 21 -33.72 7.03 -20.05
C PRO A 21 -33.11 6.49 -18.75
N LYS A 22 -33.96 6.11 -17.81
CA LYS A 22 -33.51 5.47 -16.58
C LYS A 22 -32.82 4.17 -16.98
N PRO A 23 -31.54 3.97 -16.62
CA PRO A 23 -30.89 2.70 -16.88
C PRO A 23 -31.67 1.60 -16.16
N PRO A 24 -31.76 0.39 -16.71
CA PRO A 24 -32.40 -0.71 -16.04
C PRO A 24 -31.76 -0.91 -14.66
N ILE A 25 -32.57 -1.02 -13.61
CA ILE A 25 -32.17 -1.11 -12.20
C ILE A 25 -31.26 -2.32 -11.91
N ASN A 26 -31.02 -3.19 -12.89
CA ASN A 26 -30.23 -4.40 -12.81
C ASN A 26 -28.93 -4.38 -13.63
N THR A 27 -28.32 -3.25 -13.87
CA THR A 27 -26.94 -3.27 -14.38
C THR A 27 -25.98 -3.55 -13.21
N ILE A 28 -26.05 -4.78 -12.70
CA ILE A 28 -24.94 -5.36 -11.93
C ILE A 28 -23.78 -5.41 -12.91
N ILE A 29 -22.72 -4.65 -12.62
CA ILE A 29 -21.45 -4.73 -13.36
C ILE A 29 -20.88 -6.13 -13.10
N ARG A 30 -21.22 -7.09 -13.94
CA ARG A 30 -20.89 -8.54 -13.78
C ARG A 30 -19.42 -8.88 -14.09
N HIS A 31 -18.54 -7.92 -14.36
CA HIS A 31 -17.19 -8.18 -14.87
C HIS A 31 -16.06 -7.49 -14.12
N MET A 32 -16.27 -7.08 -12.88
CA MET A 32 -15.18 -6.58 -12.08
C MET A 32 -14.79 -7.65 -11.05
N ASN A 33 -13.64 -8.28 -11.24
CA ASN A 33 -13.05 -9.16 -10.23
C ASN A 33 -12.53 -8.29 -9.08
N TYR A 34 -13.38 -7.98 -8.11
CA TYR A 34 -12.98 -7.35 -6.87
C TYR A 34 -12.60 -8.44 -5.87
N ILE A 35 -11.36 -8.41 -5.41
CA ILE A 35 -10.78 -9.48 -4.60
C ILE A 35 -10.51 -8.94 -3.20
N ILE A 36 -10.89 -9.69 -2.19
CA ILE A 36 -10.43 -9.45 -0.82
C ILE A 36 -9.34 -10.47 -0.53
N THR A 37 -8.12 -10.00 -0.31
CA THR A 37 -7.01 -10.84 0.10
C THR A 37 -6.90 -10.85 1.61
N GLU A 38 -6.48 -11.97 2.19
CA GLU A 38 -6.37 -12.14 3.63
C GLU A 38 -4.95 -12.54 4.01
N THR A 39 -4.27 -11.73 4.82
CA THR A 39 -3.11 -12.19 5.57
C THR A 39 -3.60 -13.04 6.73
N LEU A 40 -3.22 -14.30 6.73
CA LEU A 40 -3.65 -15.27 7.73
C LEU A 40 -2.73 -15.25 8.96
N PRO A 41 -3.22 -15.66 10.14
CA PRO A 41 -2.36 -15.91 11.29
C PRO A 41 -1.29 -16.96 10.98
N GLU A 42 -0.05 -16.66 11.34
CA GLU A 42 1.11 -17.51 11.15
C GLU A 42 1.91 -17.70 12.46
N ARG A 43 2.90 -18.57 12.44
CA ARG A 43 3.75 -18.86 13.60
C ARG A 43 4.32 -17.60 14.25
N ASP A 44 4.86 -16.67 13.44
CA ASP A 44 5.55 -15.49 13.93
C ASP A 44 4.76 -14.19 13.75
N TYR A 45 3.58 -14.27 13.15
CA TYR A 45 2.69 -13.12 13.00
C TYR A 45 1.22 -13.50 13.16
N GLU A 46 0.48 -12.71 13.93
CA GLU A 46 -0.98 -12.77 13.95
C GLU A 46 -1.59 -11.44 14.41
N LEU A 47 -2.75 -11.10 13.86
CA LEU A 47 -3.64 -10.08 14.38
C LEU A 47 -4.51 -10.74 15.47
N LEU A 48 -4.27 -10.38 16.74
CA LEU A 48 -4.95 -10.98 17.89
C LEU A 48 -6.36 -10.41 18.07
N ASP A 49 -6.52 -9.11 17.91
CA ASP A 49 -7.78 -8.37 18.03
C ASP A 49 -7.66 -7.00 17.35
N SER A 50 -8.77 -6.42 16.94
CA SER A 50 -8.86 -5.06 16.43
C SER A 50 -10.13 -4.38 16.93
N GLY A 51 -10.09 -3.06 17.13
CA GLY A 51 -11.26 -2.31 17.57
C GLY A 51 -10.90 -0.99 18.22
N ASP A 52 -11.88 -0.13 18.37
CA ASP A 52 -11.74 1.21 18.97
C ASP A 52 -10.61 2.04 18.35
N GLY A 53 -10.38 1.87 17.03
CA GLY A 53 -9.34 2.58 16.29
C GLY A 53 -7.92 2.05 16.51
N GLU A 54 -7.77 0.82 17.02
CA GLU A 54 -6.49 0.18 17.32
C GLU A 54 -6.44 -1.26 16.82
N LYS A 55 -5.23 -1.78 16.68
CA LYS A 55 -4.96 -3.20 16.42
C LYS A 55 -3.94 -3.75 17.38
N LEU A 56 -4.14 -5.01 17.77
CA LEU A 56 -3.27 -5.79 18.63
C LEU A 56 -2.64 -6.91 17.83
N GLU A 57 -1.33 -6.84 17.62
CA GLU A 57 -0.60 -7.75 16.75
C GLU A 57 0.56 -8.40 17.51
N ARG A 58 0.79 -9.68 17.24
CA ARG A 58 1.98 -10.39 17.68
C ARG A 58 2.99 -10.48 16.54
N PHE A 59 4.24 -10.09 16.84
CA PHE A 59 5.41 -10.29 15.98
C PHE A 59 6.45 -11.11 16.74
N GLY A 60 6.67 -12.34 16.31
CA GLY A 60 7.49 -13.29 17.03
C GLY A 60 6.98 -13.50 18.46
N LYS A 61 7.80 -13.13 19.44
CA LYS A 61 7.48 -13.28 20.88
C LYS A 61 6.79 -12.06 21.52
N TYR A 62 6.67 -10.94 20.82
CA TYR A 62 6.16 -9.69 21.39
C TYR A 62 4.82 -9.30 20.79
N VAL A 63 3.96 -8.74 21.65
CA VAL A 63 2.65 -8.23 21.28
C VAL A 63 2.68 -6.70 21.30
N THR A 64 2.22 -6.07 20.23
CA THR A 64 2.17 -4.61 20.10
C THR A 64 0.75 -4.14 19.89
N ALA A 65 0.35 -3.06 20.58
CA ALA A 65 -0.89 -2.35 20.34
C ALA A 65 -0.57 -1.02 19.66
N ARG A 66 -1.24 -0.71 18.56
CA ARG A 66 -1.00 0.51 17.79
C ARG A 66 -2.25 1.02 17.07
N PRO A 67 -2.34 2.33 16.79
CA PRO A 67 -3.50 2.90 16.12
C PRO A 67 -3.73 2.32 14.72
N ASP A 68 -4.99 1.99 14.44
CA ASP A 68 -5.47 1.67 13.11
C ASP A 68 -6.88 2.26 12.92
N PRO A 69 -7.04 3.32 12.14
CA PRO A 69 -8.31 4.03 11.99
C PRO A 69 -9.39 3.22 11.27
N GLN A 70 -9.04 2.09 10.65
CA GLN A 70 -10.01 1.22 9.99
C GLN A 70 -10.78 0.33 10.99
N ALA A 71 -10.24 0.12 12.18
CA ALA A 71 -10.86 -0.69 13.23
C ALA A 71 -11.96 0.08 13.97
N LEU A 72 -13.07 0.41 13.28
CA LEU A 72 -14.17 1.25 13.81
C LEU A 72 -15.08 0.52 14.82
N TRP A 73 -15.03 -0.79 14.88
CA TRP A 73 -15.81 -1.62 15.78
C TRP A 73 -15.17 -1.72 17.15
N PRO A 74 -15.91 -2.17 18.19
CA PRO A 74 -15.36 -2.32 19.54
C PRO A 74 -14.37 -3.49 19.62
N LYS A 75 -13.39 -3.38 20.51
CA LYS A 75 -12.52 -4.47 20.94
C LYS A 75 -13.34 -5.62 21.49
N ARG A 76 -12.92 -6.86 21.25
CA ARG A 76 -13.64 -8.06 21.73
C ARG A 76 -13.18 -8.55 23.06
N ASP A 77 -11.88 -8.61 23.26
CA ASP A 77 -11.27 -9.21 24.45
C ASP A 77 -10.24 -8.26 25.08
N LEU A 78 -10.71 -7.46 26.04
CA LEU A 78 -9.86 -6.50 26.73
C LEU A 78 -8.72 -7.15 27.53
N ASP A 79 -8.84 -8.44 27.88
CA ASP A 79 -7.78 -9.15 28.58
C ASP A 79 -6.61 -9.49 27.66
N LEU A 80 -6.87 -9.73 26.38
CA LEU A 80 -5.80 -9.83 25.37
C LEU A 80 -4.99 -8.54 25.29
N TRP A 81 -5.64 -7.38 25.32
CA TRP A 81 -4.98 -6.07 25.22
C TRP A 81 -4.06 -5.78 26.42
N LYS A 82 -4.36 -6.34 27.58
CA LYS A 82 -3.48 -6.26 28.77
C LYS A 82 -2.14 -6.99 28.57
N ARG A 83 -2.06 -7.94 27.63
CA ARG A 83 -0.86 -8.70 27.29
C ARG A 83 0.09 -7.96 26.36
N ALA A 84 -0.27 -6.77 25.89
CA ALA A 84 0.60 -5.97 25.03
C ALA A 84 1.96 -5.73 25.70
N SER A 85 3.04 -6.07 25.01
CA SER A 85 4.41 -5.82 25.43
C SER A 85 4.79 -4.35 25.25
N ALA A 86 4.22 -3.72 24.22
CA ALA A 86 4.38 -2.30 23.93
C ALA A 86 3.09 -1.71 23.35
N VAL A 87 2.80 -0.47 23.72
CA VAL A 87 1.62 0.28 23.25
C VAL A 87 2.09 1.59 22.66
N PHE A 88 1.71 1.88 21.41
CA PHE A 88 2.01 3.15 20.77
C PHE A 88 0.96 4.19 21.16
N GLY A 89 1.41 5.31 21.76
CA GLY A 89 0.57 6.45 22.13
C GLY A 89 0.98 7.71 21.39
N ARG A 90 0.02 8.58 21.11
CA ARG A 90 0.31 9.94 20.64
C ARG A 90 0.72 10.81 21.84
N ASN A 91 1.68 11.70 21.64
CA ASN A 91 2.05 12.66 22.68
C ASN A 91 0.85 13.54 23.04
N GLY A 92 0.30 13.35 24.25
CA GLY A 92 -0.76 14.18 24.82
C GLY A 92 -2.08 13.51 25.24
N GLY A 93 -2.24 12.19 25.06
CA GLY A 93 -3.46 11.55 25.53
C GLY A 93 -3.50 10.04 25.31
N THR A 94 -3.85 9.30 26.36
CA THR A 94 -4.04 7.85 26.36
C THR A 94 -5.45 7.42 25.90
N SER A 95 -6.18 8.26 25.17
CA SER A 95 -7.55 7.93 24.77
C SER A 95 -7.93 8.52 23.43
N LEU A 96 -8.30 7.65 22.50
CA LEU A 96 -9.00 7.98 21.24
C LEU A 96 -10.38 8.62 21.45
N ALA A 97 -10.87 8.71 22.69
CA ALA A 97 -12.17 9.28 23.03
C ALA A 97 -12.22 10.81 22.87
N SER A 98 -11.08 11.52 22.75
CA SER A 98 -11.04 12.99 22.67
C SER A 98 -11.03 13.56 21.24
N ASP A 99 -10.82 12.73 20.19
CA ASP A 99 -10.70 13.21 18.80
C ASP A 99 -12.03 13.27 18.04
N ARG A 100 -13.17 13.37 18.73
CA ARG A 100 -14.48 13.58 18.09
C ARG A 100 -14.76 15.02 17.62
N ALA A 101 -13.84 15.95 17.85
CA ALA A 101 -13.92 17.28 17.29
C ALA A 101 -13.25 17.31 15.92
N GLY A 102 -14.04 17.59 14.87
CA GLY A 102 -13.65 17.60 13.46
C GLY A 102 -12.68 18.73 13.09
N GLU A 103 -11.49 18.72 13.65
CA GLU A 103 -10.41 19.60 13.24
C GLU A 103 -9.47 18.90 12.28
N GLN A 104 -9.20 19.60 11.19
CA GLN A 104 -8.34 19.28 10.06
C GLN A 104 -7.16 18.39 10.48
N ARG A 105 -7.14 17.13 9.94
CA ARG A 105 -5.97 16.25 10.01
C ARG A 105 -4.78 17.00 9.44
N ALA A 106 -3.95 17.56 10.31
CA ALA A 106 -2.70 18.17 9.91
C ALA A 106 -1.87 17.16 9.12
N LYS A 107 -1.46 17.55 7.93
CA LYS A 107 -0.51 16.84 7.06
C LYS A 107 0.84 16.75 7.78
N GLY A 108 1.05 15.69 8.56
CA GLY A 108 2.31 15.46 9.27
C GLY A 108 2.36 14.04 9.79
N ALA A 109 3.52 13.39 9.65
CA ALA A 109 3.76 12.07 10.17
C ALA A 109 3.33 12.00 11.64
N GLU A 110 2.52 11.00 11.99
CA GLU A 110 2.02 10.74 13.33
C GLU A 110 3.17 10.33 14.25
N LYS A 111 3.91 11.32 14.75
CA LYS A 111 4.94 11.09 15.78
C LYS A 111 4.25 10.71 17.09
N GLY A 112 4.77 9.69 17.74
CA GLY A 112 4.31 9.23 19.04
C GLY A 112 5.41 8.45 19.74
N GLU A 113 5.08 7.91 20.89
CA GLU A 113 6.01 7.15 21.72
C GLU A 113 5.43 5.77 22.05
N TRP A 114 6.35 4.81 22.20
CA TRP A 114 6.01 3.47 22.65
C TRP A 114 6.12 3.38 24.17
N ALA A 115 5.01 3.14 24.84
CA ALA A 115 4.98 2.77 26.25
C ALA A 115 5.32 1.28 26.36
N LEU A 116 6.51 0.96 26.85
CA LEU A 116 6.96 -0.42 27.06
C LEU A 116 6.35 -0.95 28.37
N LYS A 117 5.62 -2.06 28.27
CA LYS A 117 5.04 -2.77 29.42
C LYS A 117 5.96 -3.88 29.94
N THR A 118 6.85 -4.37 29.07
CA THR A 118 7.85 -5.38 29.39
C THR A 118 9.19 -4.96 28.78
N LYS A 119 10.28 -5.61 29.20
CA LYS A 119 11.59 -5.43 28.56
C LYS A 119 11.53 -6.08 27.18
N LEU A 120 11.81 -5.31 26.11
CA LEU A 120 11.92 -5.78 24.76
C LEU A 120 13.36 -5.78 24.29
N ASP A 121 13.70 -6.66 23.34
CA ASP A 121 14.92 -6.53 22.56
C ASP A 121 14.84 -5.28 21.71
N GLU A 122 15.96 -4.64 21.39
CA GLU A 122 16.02 -3.49 20.49
C GLU A 122 15.44 -3.82 19.10
N ARG A 123 15.69 -5.05 18.65
CA ARG A 123 15.10 -5.66 17.45
C ARG A 123 14.96 -7.17 17.64
N TRP A 124 14.00 -7.75 16.97
CA TRP A 124 13.78 -9.20 16.99
C TRP A 124 13.32 -9.69 15.62
N LYS A 125 13.36 -10.99 15.41
CA LYS A 125 12.95 -11.60 14.15
C LYS A 125 11.48 -11.97 14.17
N ALA A 126 10.82 -11.78 13.02
CA ALA A 126 9.51 -12.36 12.72
C ALA A 126 9.48 -12.76 11.24
N THR A 127 9.00 -13.97 10.98
CA THR A 127 8.78 -14.48 9.63
C THR A 127 7.32 -14.26 9.25
N ILE A 128 7.09 -13.69 8.07
CA ILE A 128 5.76 -13.42 7.51
C ILE A 128 5.77 -13.99 6.10
N GLY A 129 4.88 -14.95 5.84
CA GLY A 129 4.98 -15.78 4.67
C GLY A 129 6.34 -16.46 4.61
N GLU A 130 7.09 -16.25 3.56
CA GLU A 130 8.40 -16.87 3.36
C GLU A 130 9.60 -15.95 3.64
N ILE A 131 9.36 -14.75 4.19
CA ILE A 131 10.40 -13.72 4.41
C ILE A 131 10.54 -13.43 5.90
N THR A 132 11.78 -13.40 6.38
CA THR A 132 12.12 -13.05 7.76
C THR A 132 12.52 -11.57 7.83
N PHE A 133 11.96 -10.86 8.80
CA PHE A 133 12.21 -9.44 9.02
C PHE A 133 12.83 -9.19 10.39
N TRP A 134 13.67 -8.16 10.46
CA TRP A 134 13.98 -7.50 11.70
C TRP A 134 12.84 -6.54 12.07
N VAL A 135 12.09 -6.88 13.10
CA VAL A 135 11.05 -6.04 13.71
C VAL A 135 11.70 -5.14 14.74
N ARG A 136 11.31 -3.86 14.74
CA ARG A 136 11.74 -2.85 15.71
C ARG A 136 10.67 -1.80 15.89
N LEU A 137 10.54 -1.26 17.09
CA LEU A 137 9.62 -0.15 17.35
C LEU A 137 10.22 1.14 16.81
N SER A 138 9.51 1.81 15.90
CA SER A 138 9.92 3.11 15.37
C SER A 138 9.13 4.25 16.01
N SER A 139 9.64 5.49 15.90
CA SER A 139 8.93 6.68 16.36
C SER A 139 7.64 7.00 15.59
N PHE A 140 7.31 6.21 14.57
CA PHE A 140 6.15 6.39 13.70
C PHE A 140 5.24 5.16 13.74
N LYS A 141 4.78 4.67 14.84
CA LYS A 141 3.92 3.47 14.98
C LYS A 141 4.30 2.23 14.12
N HIS A 142 5.21 2.38 13.15
CA HIS A 142 5.64 1.29 12.26
C HIS A 142 6.63 0.37 12.96
N VAL A 143 6.54 -0.91 12.63
CA VAL A 143 7.40 -1.95 13.23
C VAL A 143 8.41 -2.52 12.23
N GLY A 144 8.49 -1.93 11.02
CA GLY A 144 9.45 -2.31 9.98
C GLY A 144 8.92 -3.30 8.95
N VAL A 145 7.68 -3.71 9.04
CA VAL A 145 7.01 -4.58 8.06
C VAL A 145 5.52 -4.27 7.99
N PHE A 146 4.94 -4.55 6.84
CA PHE A 146 3.51 -4.44 6.54
C PHE A 146 2.99 -5.83 6.15
N PRO A 147 2.45 -6.58 7.12
CA PRO A 147 2.01 -7.96 6.91
C PRO A 147 0.91 -8.12 5.88
N GLU A 148 0.09 -7.09 5.70
CA GLU A 148 -1.01 -7.03 4.73
C GLU A 148 -0.57 -7.29 3.28
N HIS A 149 0.71 -7.13 2.99
CA HIS A 149 1.26 -7.39 1.65
C HIS A 149 1.64 -8.86 1.40
N GLU A 150 1.59 -9.73 2.42
CA GLU A 150 1.95 -11.15 2.29
C GLU A 150 1.21 -11.84 1.13
N PRO A 151 -0.13 -11.71 0.98
CA PRO A 151 -0.85 -12.34 -0.13
C PRO A 151 -0.39 -11.83 -1.51
N SER A 152 0.01 -10.56 -1.61
CA SER A 152 0.60 -10.01 -2.84
C SER A 152 1.98 -10.61 -3.10
N TRP A 153 2.79 -10.83 -2.05
CA TRP A 153 4.10 -11.50 -2.20
C TRP A 153 3.94 -12.94 -2.65
N ALA A 154 3.02 -13.70 -2.06
CA ALA A 154 2.72 -15.08 -2.45
C ALA A 154 2.26 -15.16 -3.92
N TRP A 155 1.34 -14.27 -4.33
CA TRP A 155 0.87 -14.20 -5.71
C TRP A 155 2.00 -13.91 -6.71
N MET A 156 2.84 -12.90 -6.45
CA MET A 156 3.93 -12.56 -7.37
C MET A 156 5.04 -13.62 -7.38
N MET A 157 5.35 -14.26 -6.25
CA MET A 157 6.31 -15.37 -6.22
C MET A 157 5.85 -16.53 -7.12
N LYS A 158 4.59 -16.90 -7.01
CA LYS A 158 3.97 -17.89 -7.89
C LYS A 158 4.09 -17.48 -9.35
N THR A 159 3.67 -16.26 -9.69
CA THR A 159 3.68 -15.75 -11.06
C THR A 159 5.09 -15.70 -11.65
N ILE A 160 6.11 -15.30 -10.87
CA ILE A 160 7.50 -15.27 -11.29
C ILE A 160 8.03 -16.69 -11.54
N SER A 161 7.78 -17.63 -10.62
CA SER A 161 8.28 -19.01 -10.74
C SER A 161 7.65 -19.76 -11.91
N GLU A 162 6.39 -19.48 -12.24
CA GLU A 162 5.67 -20.09 -13.35
C GLU A 162 6.08 -19.54 -14.73
N ALA A 163 6.74 -18.40 -14.80
CA ALA A 163 7.16 -17.75 -16.06
C ALA A 163 8.21 -18.56 -16.84
N LYS A 164 8.98 -19.45 -16.19
CA LYS A 164 10.00 -20.35 -16.79
C LYS A 164 11.00 -19.64 -17.70
N ARG A 165 11.29 -18.36 -17.43
CA ARG A 165 12.29 -17.54 -18.08
C ARG A 165 12.91 -16.57 -17.07
N PRO A 166 14.08 -15.99 -17.35
CA PRO A 166 14.64 -14.93 -16.52
C PRO A 166 13.65 -13.75 -16.41
N ILE A 167 13.42 -13.29 -15.19
CA ILE A 167 12.49 -12.19 -14.87
C ILE A 167 13.26 -11.07 -14.20
N LYS A 168 13.11 -9.85 -14.72
CA LYS A 168 13.64 -8.62 -14.16
C LYS A 168 12.52 -7.79 -13.54
N VAL A 169 12.59 -7.57 -12.23
CA VAL A 169 11.57 -6.85 -11.44
C VAL A 169 12.09 -5.50 -10.99
N LEU A 170 11.31 -4.46 -11.18
CA LEU A 170 11.51 -3.15 -10.57
C LEU A 170 10.53 -2.98 -9.40
N ASN A 171 11.05 -2.74 -8.19
CA ASN A 171 10.25 -2.41 -7.02
C ASN A 171 10.55 -0.97 -6.58
N LEU A 172 9.54 -0.10 -6.69
CA LEU A 172 9.56 1.32 -6.32
C LEU A 172 8.91 1.50 -4.96
N PHE A 173 9.43 2.45 -4.16
CA PHE A 173 9.03 2.65 -2.76
C PHE A 173 9.22 1.36 -1.94
N GLY A 174 10.35 0.70 -2.18
CA GLY A 174 10.56 -0.69 -1.75
C GLY A 174 10.69 -0.89 -0.24
N TYR A 175 10.81 0.20 0.55
CA TYR A 175 10.86 0.24 2.02
C TYR A 175 11.87 -0.78 2.58
N THR A 176 11.45 -1.66 3.49
CA THR A 176 12.29 -2.69 4.13
C THR A 176 12.42 -3.97 3.32
N GLY A 177 11.95 -3.96 2.07
CA GLY A 177 12.28 -4.96 1.07
C GLY A 177 11.32 -6.14 0.90
N GLY A 178 10.18 -6.20 1.59
CA GLY A 178 9.29 -7.36 1.53
C GLY A 178 9.02 -7.87 0.13
N ALA A 179 8.49 -7.03 -0.75
CA ALA A 179 8.22 -7.38 -2.14
C ALA A 179 9.49 -7.72 -2.95
N SER A 180 10.59 -6.99 -2.71
CA SER A 180 11.88 -7.27 -3.38
C SER A 180 12.45 -8.63 -3.00
N LEU A 181 12.40 -8.97 -1.70
CA LEU A 181 12.90 -10.24 -1.18
C LEU A 181 12.06 -11.42 -1.67
N ALA A 182 10.73 -11.26 -1.70
CA ALA A 182 9.83 -12.25 -2.25
C ALA A 182 10.11 -12.51 -3.75
N ALA A 183 10.25 -11.44 -4.55
CA ALA A 183 10.59 -11.57 -5.97
C ALA A 183 11.96 -12.26 -6.20
N ALA A 184 12.98 -11.87 -5.42
CA ALA A 184 14.31 -12.47 -5.52
C ALA A 184 14.33 -13.94 -5.05
N LYS A 185 13.52 -14.28 -4.04
CA LYS A 185 13.34 -15.67 -3.59
C LYS A 185 12.74 -16.54 -4.69
N ALA A 186 11.80 -15.99 -5.45
CA ALA A 186 11.19 -16.64 -6.61
C ALA A 186 12.11 -16.73 -7.83
N GLY A 187 13.33 -16.17 -7.77
CA GLY A 187 14.35 -16.29 -8.82
C GLY A 187 14.48 -15.08 -9.75
N ALA A 188 13.82 -13.96 -9.45
CA ALA A 188 13.96 -12.75 -10.24
C ALA A 188 15.27 -12.00 -9.97
N GLU A 189 15.78 -11.29 -10.99
CA GLU A 189 16.69 -10.16 -10.81
C GLU A 189 15.89 -8.95 -10.38
N VAL A 190 16.26 -8.31 -9.26
CA VAL A 190 15.46 -7.24 -8.66
C VAL A 190 16.22 -5.92 -8.63
N VAL A 191 15.57 -4.86 -9.02
CA VAL A 191 16.01 -3.49 -8.75
C VAL A 191 15.08 -2.91 -7.69
N HIS A 192 15.62 -2.70 -6.49
CA HIS A 192 14.93 -2.12 -5.34
C HIS A 192 15.27 -0.63 -5.23
N VAL A 193 14.27 0.22 -5.29
CA VAL A 193 14.41 1.68 -5.24
C VAL A 193 13.64 2.23 -4.05
N ASP A 194 14.33 2.99 -3.21
CA ASP A 194 13.73 3.75 -2.10
C ASP A 194 14.53 5.03 -1.83
N ALA A 195 13.87 6.11 -1.46
CA ALA A 195 14.51 7.39 -1.15
C ALA A 195 15.11 7.43 0.27
N SER A 196 14.79 6.46 1.13
CA SER A 196 15.24 6.40 2.51
C SER A 196 16.48 5.52 2.68
N LYS A 197 17.61 6.12 3.08
CA LYS A 197 18.82 5.39 3.43
C LYS A 197 18.58 4.36 4.57
N VAL A 198 17.69 4.69 5.50
CA VAL A 198 17.33 3.80 6.62
C VAL A 198 16.54 2.60 6.11
N ALA A 199 15.60 2.80 5.17
CA ALA A 199 14.84 1.73 4.55
C ALA A 199 15.74 0.79 3.75
N ILE A 200 16.63 1.32 2.90
CA ILE A 200 17.60 0.52 2.13
C ILE A 200 18.50 -0.31 3.05
N LYS A 201 19.00 0.28 4.15
CA LYS A 201 19.79 -0.46 5.14
C LYS A 201 18.98 -1.61 5.74
N ALA A 202 17.75 -1.33 6.18
CA ALA A 202 16.87 -2.35 6.76
C ALA A 202 16.54 -3.46 5.75
N ALA A 203 16.31 -3.11 4.48
CA ALA A 203 16.04 -4.09 3.43
C ALA A 203 17.22 -5.05 3.21
N ARG A 204 18.47 -4.56 3.24
CA ARG A 204 19.67 -5.41 3.18
C ARG A 204 19.79 -6.32 4.41
N GLU A 205 19.57 -5.79 5.61
CA GLU A 205 19.58 -6.59 6.85
C GLU A 205 18.49 -7.69 6.82
N ASN A 206 17.33 -7.40 6.22
CA ASN A 206 16.26 -8.37 6.00
C ASN A 206 16.64 -9.42 4.94
N ALA A 207 17.39 -9.03 3.89
CA ALA A 207 17.94 -9.98 2.93
C ALA A 207 18.89 -10.98 3.60
N GLU A 208 19.79 -10.49 4.47
CA GLU A 208 20.72 -11.32 5.23
C GLU A 208 19.98 -12.32 6.13
N VAL A 209 19.03 -11.84 6.96
CA VAL A 209 18.32 -12.71 7.91
C VAL A 209 17.37 -13.69 7.24
N SER A 210 16.94 -13.39 6.00
CA SER A 210 16.13 -14.29 5.15
C SER A 210 16.97 -15.28 4.35
N GLY A 211 18.31 -15.22 4.42
CA GLY A 211 19.19 -16.06 3.62
C GLY A 211 19.20 -15.71 2.13
N LEU A 212 18.91 -14.44 1.80
CA LEU A 212 18.79 -13.93 0.43
C LEU A 212 19.87 -12.89 0.07
N ALA A 213 20.91 -12.74 0.89
CA ALA A 213 21.96 -11.75 0.68
C ALA A 213 22.68 -11.89 -0.69
N GLU A 214 22.86 -13.13 -1.16
CA GLU A 214 23.52 -13.45 -2.43
C GLU A 214 22.59 -13.43 -3.65
N LYS A 215 21.30 -13.11 -3.45
CA LYS A 215 20.38 -12.98 -4.57
C LYS A 215 20.64 -11.69 -5.36
N PRO A 216 20.36 -11.69 -6.67
CA PRO A 216 20.64 -10.55 -7.55
C PRO A 216 19.69 -9.39 -7.28
N ILE A 217 19.88 -8.68 -6.17
CA ILE A 217 19.12 -7.48 -5.80
C ILE A 217 20.04 -6.26 -5.89
N ARG A 218 19.69 -5.33 -6.76
CA ARG A 218 20.33 -4.03 -6.88
C ARG A 218 19.61 -3.02 -6.01
N TRP A 219 20.28 -2.54 -4.98
CA TRP A 219 19.76 -1.56 -4.02
C TRP A 219 20.05 -0.13 -4.49
N ILE A 220 19.04 0.68 -4.69
CA ILE A 220 19.12 2.04 -5.21
C ILE A 220 18.54 3.02 -4.20
N LEU A 221 19.37 3.94 -3.72
CA LEU A 221 18.94 5.07 -2.90
C LEU A 221 18.65 6.26 -3.81
N GLU A 222 17.40 6.41 -4.22
CA GLU A 222 16.97 7.46 -5.14
C GLU A 222 15.44 7.68 -5.06
N ASP A 223 14.99 8.85 -5.51
CA ASP A 223 13.58 9.11 -5.77
C ASP A 223 13.05 8.23 -6.90
N ALA A 224 11.84 7.69 -6.72
CA ALA A 224 11.25 6.72 -7.65
C ALA A 224 10.99 7.31 -9.04
N ALA A 225 10.49 8.54 -9.14
CA ALA A 225 10.20 9.19 -10.41
C ALA A 225 11.50 9.49 -11.16
N THR A 226 12.48 10.07 -10.48
CA THR A 226 13.81 10.35 -11.01
C THR A 226 14.51 9.08 -11.53
N PHE A 227 14.41 7.98 -10.78
CA PHE A 227 14.95 6.69 -11.20
C PHE A 227 14.29 6.21 -12.49
N VAL A 228 12.95 6.18 -12.54
CA VAL A 228 12.19 5.67 -13.70
C VAL A 228 12.44 6.52 -14.94
N GLU A 229 12.49 7.85 -14.83
CA GLU A 229 12.85 8.74 -15.93
C GLU A 229 14.26 8.46 -16.48
N ARG A 230 15.21 8.16 -15.60
CA ARG A 230 16.56 7.78 -16.00
C ARG A 230 16.58 6.45 -16.74
N GLU A 231 15.85 5.45 -16.26
CA GLU A 231 15.74 4.14 -16.90
C GLU A 231 15.05 4.24 -18.28
N LEU A 232 14.05 5.11 -18.43
CA LEU A 232 13.39 5.41 -19.69
C LEU A 232 14.37 6.00 -20.69
N ARG A 233 15.18 7.00 -20.31
CA ARG A 233 16.21 7.59 -21.19
C ARG A 233 17.29 6.60 -21.60
N ARG A 234 17.59 5.61 -20.75
CA ARG A 234 18.57 4.55 -21.03
C ARG A 234 18.00 3.41 -21.88
N GLY A 235 16.70 3.38 -22.11
CA GLY A 235 16.03 2.29 -22.81
C GLY A 235 15.98 0.97 -22.01
N ASN A 236 16.21 1.00 -20.70
CA ASN A 236 16.11 -0.18 -19.85
C ASN A 236 14.68 -0.66 -19.75
N LYS A 237 14.48 -1.98 -19.69
CA LYS A 237 13.17 -2.63 -19.63
C LYS A 237 13.07 -3.59 -18.45
N TYR A 238 11.85 -3.83 -18.00
CA TYR A 238 11.49 -4.69 -16.88
C TYR A 238 10.33 -5.60 -17.24
N ASP A 239 10.38 -6.83 -16.73
CA ASP A 239 9.28 -7.79 -16.93
C ASP A 239 8.14 -7.55 -15.97
N ALA A 240 8.43 -7.07 -14.77
CA ALA A 240 7.42 -6.73 -13.79
C ALA A 240 7.79 -5.45 -13.04
N ILE A 241 6.76 -4.69 -12.65
CA ILE A 241 6.91 -3.47 -11.85
C ILE A 241 5.98 -3.56 -10.65
N ILE A 242 6.53 -3.29 -9.47
CA ILE A 242 5.81 -3.23 -8.19
C ILE A 242 5.97 -1.81 -7.65
N MET A 243 4.90 -1.24 -7.10
CA MET A 243 4.95 0.05 -6.43
C MET A 243 3.96 0.13 -5.27
N ASP A 244 4.37 0.85 -4.23
CA ASP A 244 3.54 1.16 -3.06
C ASP A 244 3.73 2.65 -2.69
N PRO A 245 3.22 3.57 -3.54
CA PRO A 245 3.47 4.98 -3.38
C PRO A 245 2.77 5.53 -2.12
N PRO A 246 3.49 6.29 -1.27
CA PRO A 246 2.86 6.97 -0.15
C PRO A 246 1.96 8.12 -0.63
N ALA A 247 1.01 8.56 0.20
CA ALA A 247 0.21 9.74 -0.09
C ALA A 247 1.08 11.01 -0.20
N PHE A 248 2.10 11.11 0.67
CA PHE A 248 3.06 12.20 0.71
C PHE A 248 4.44 11.68 1.15
N GLY A 249 5.51 12.26 0.60
CA GLY A 249 6.87 11.90 0.96
C GLY A 249 7.91 12.92 0.52
N HIS A 250 9.15 12.68 0.93
CA HIS A 250 10.31 13.45 0.50
C HIS A 250 11.31 12.50 -0.16
N GLY A 251 11.84 12.90 -1.29
CA GLY A 251 12.93 12.24 -1.98
C GLY A 251 14.28 12.44 -1.25
N ALA A 252 15.30 11.72 -1.71
CA ALA A 252 16.63 11.72 -1.09
C ALA A 252 17.34 13.08 -1.15
N ASN A 253 17.01 13.93 -2.14
CA ASN A 253 17.60 15.26 -2.35
C ASN A 253 16.59 16.39 -2.07
N GLY A 254 15.50 16.13 -1.36
CA GLY A 254 14.47 17.11 -1.02
C GLY A 254 13.31 17.21 -2.02
N GLU A 255 13.23 16.31 -2.98
CA GLU A 255 12.08 16.21 -3.89
C GLU A 255 10.80 16.02 -3.05
N ILE A 256 9.71 16.63 -3.49
CA ILE A 256 8.41 16.49 -2.82
C ILE A 256 7.55 15.54 -3.64
N TRP A 257 7.17 14.42 -3.04
CA TRP A 257 6.17 13.50 -3.58
C TRP A 257 4.78 13.83 -3.05
N LYS A 258 3.81 13.98 -3.94
CA LYS A 258 2.37 14.01 -3.64
C LYS A 258 1.68 13.09 -4.63
N ILE A 259 0.88 12.18 -4.13
CA ILE A 259 0.25 11.16 -4.98
C ILE A 259 -0.65 11.77 -6.06
N GLU A 260 -1.37 12.86 -5.73
CA GLU A 260 -2.28 13.56 -6.63
C GLU A 260 -1.55 14.14 -7.85
N ASP A 261 -0.33 14.60 -7.66
CA ASP A 261 0.43 15.30 -8.68
C ASP A 261 1.34 14.33 -9.48
N HIS A 262 1.84 13.27 -8.83
CA HIS A 262 2.97 12.49 -9.35
C HIS A 262 2.62 11.05 -9.76
N LEU A 263 1.50 10.48 -9.27
CA LEU A 263 1.18 9.08 -9.53
C LEU A 263 0.96 8.78 -11.01
N ILE A 264 0.14 9.58 -11.70
CA ILE A 264 -0.16 9.34 -13.13
C ILE A 264 1.09 9.46 -14.00
N PRO A 265 1.93 10.51 -13.88
CA PRO A 265 3.20 10.58 -14.60
C PRO A 265 4.11 9.39 -14.34
N LEU A 266 4.25 8.96 -13.08
CA LEU A 266 5.06 7.81 -12.71
C LEU A 266 4.54 6.52 -13.37
N VAL A 267 3.23 6.25 -13.28
CA VAL A 267 2.62 5.04 -13.87
C VAL A 267 2.79 5.02 -15.39
N LYS A 268 2.66 6.17 -16.09
CA LYS A 268 2.93 6.29 -17.53
C LYS A 268 4.37 5.94 -17.88
N ASN A 269 5.33 6.48 -17.15
CA ASN A 269 6.74 6.19 -17.35
C ASN A 269 7.07 4.71 -17.05
N CYS A 270 6.46 4.13 -16.00
CA CYS A 270 6.55 2.71 -15.69
C CYS A 270 6.00 1.85 -16.82
N ALA A 271 4.84 2.19 -17.37
CA ALA A 271 4.27 1.48 -18.52
C ALA A 271 5.20 1.50 -19.75
N ALA A 272 5.92 2.61 -19.96
CA ALA A 272 6.87 2.76 -21.07
C ALA A 272 8.15 1.95 -20.90
N ILE A 273 8.54 1.58 -19.67
CA ILE A 273 9.72 0.75 -19.40
C ILE A 273 9.37 -0.74 -19.18
N LEU A 274 8.10 -1.14 -19.32
CA LEU A 274 7.74 -2.55 -19.39
C LEU A 274 8.28 -3.18 -20.67
N ASN A 275 8.68 -4.45 -20.60
CA ASN A 275 9.07 -5.27 -21.75
C ASN A 275 7.92 -5.44 -22.76
N GLU A 276 8.23 -5.93 -23.94
CA GLU A 276 7.23 -6.30 -24.95
C GLU A 276 6.32 -7.44 -24.44
N GLN A 277 6.89 -8.38 -23.72
CA GLN A 277 6.19 -9.49 -23.05
C GLN A 277 6.32 -9.35 -21.54
N PRO A 278 5.64 -8.39 -20.93
CA PRO A 278 5.72 -8.17 -19.49
C PRO A 278 5.02 -9.30 -18.73
N LEU A 279 5.31 -9.41 -17.45
CA LEU A 279 4.69 -10.43 -16.60
C LEU A 279 3.53 -9.86 -15.80
N PHE A 280 3.75 -8.71 -15.14
CA PHE A 280 2.71 -7.99 -14.40
C PHE A 280 3.12 -6.55 -14.04
N MET A 281 2.13 -5.79 -13.63
CA MET A 281 2.31 -4.54 -12.89
C MET A 281 1.42 -4.56 -11.66
N LEU A 282 1.99 -4.36 -10.47
CA LEU A 282 1.30 -4.36 -9.18
C LEU A 282 1.45 -2.99 -8.52
N MET A 283 0.34 -2.39 -8.14
CA MET A 283 0.29 -1.14 -7.39
C MET A 283 -0.52 -1.37 -6.11
N ASN A 284 0.11 -1.17 -4.98
CA ASN A 284 -0.54 -1.15 -3.68
C ASN A 284 -0.82 0.30 -3.26
N GLY A 285 -1.68 0.47 -2.27
CA GLY A 285 -1.94 1.76 -1.66
C GLY A 285 -2.54 1.61 -0.28
N TYR A 286 -2.05 2.42 0.63
CA TYR A 286 -2.58 2.50 1.99
C TYR A 286 -3.47 3.74 2.10
N ALA A 287 -4.72 3.54 2.46
CA ALA A 287 -5.73 4.50 2.98
C ALA A 287 -5.48 6.01 2.76
N SER A 288 -5.13 6.43 1.53
CA SER A 288 -5.05 7.84 1.15
C SER A 288 -6.40 8.43 0.73
N GLY A 289 -7.50 7.70 1.00
CA GLY A 289 -8.84 8.09 0.59
C GLY A 289 -9.22 7.68 -0.84
N TYR A 290 -8.33 6.97 -1.54
CA TYR A 290 -8.62 6.44 -2.88
C TYR A 290 -9.19 5.01 -2.80
N SER A 291 -10.03 4.67 -3.77
CA SER A 291 -10.54 3.31 -3.93
C SER A 291 -9.65 2.48 -4.85
N ALA A 292 -9.71 1.16 -4.71
CA ALA A 292 -9.04 0.24 -5.64
C ALA A 292 -9.49 0.46 -7.10
N LEU A 293 -10.72 0.92 -7.29
CA LEU A 293 -11.25 1.25 -8.62
C LEU A 293 -10.54 2.45 -9.25
N ALA A 294 -10.15 3.47 -8.45
CA ALA A 294 -9.36 4.59 -8.96
C ALA A 294 -7.98 4.11 -9.45
N TYR A 295 -7.34 3.19 -8.71
CA TYR A 295 -6.07 2.59 -9.12
C TYR A 295 -6.20 1.78 -10.41
N LYS A 296 -7.30 1.01 -10.58
CA LYS A 296 -7.62 0.32 -11.82
C LYS A 296 -7.67 1.28 -13.00
N GLN A 297 -8.44 2.37 -12.87
CA GLN A 297 -8.60 3.36 -13.93
C GLN A 297 -7.29 4.03 -14.32
N ILE A 298 -6.45 4.37 -13.32
CA ILE A 298 -5.12 4.93 -13.57
C ILE A 298 -4.26 3.92 -14.33
N MET A 299 -4.21 2.67 -13.86
CA MET A 299 -3.39 1.62 -14.48
C MET A 299 -3.80 1.35 -15.92
N GLU A 300 -5.09 1.14 -16.18
CA GLU A 300 -5.64 0.89 -17.52
C GLU A 300 -5.44 2.07 -18.46
N SER A 301 -5.60 3.31 -17.98
CA SER A 301 -5.38 4.52 -18.80
C SER A 301 -3.92 4.73 -19.19
N CYS A 302 -2.98 4.25 -18.36
CA CYS A 302 -1.55 4.45 -18.60
C CYS A 302 -0.90 3.30 -19.37
N LEU A 303 -1.33 2.06 -19.17
CA LEU A 303 -0.74 0.89 -19.83
C LEU A 303 -1.05 0.86 -21.34
N ASN A 304 -2.23 1.30 -21.75
CA ASN A 304 -2.65 1.36 -23.15
C ASN A 304 -2.30 0.10 -23.97
N ARG A 305 -2.45 -1.08 -23.36
CA ARG A 305 -2.21 -2.40 -23.95
C ARG A 305 -3.24 -3.39 -23.39
N GLY A 306 -3.45 -4.48 -24.11
CA GLY A 306 -4.34 -5.54 -23.68
C GLY A 306 -4.00 -6.08 -22.30
N GLY A 307 -4.78 -7.05 -21.83
CA GLY A 307 -4.59 -7.67 -20.52
C GLY A 307 -5.79 -7.47 -19.59
N SER A 308 -5.61 -7.87 -18.35
CA SER A 308 -6.65 -7.84 -17.32
C SER A 308 -6.14 -7.13 -16.07
N THR A 309 -6.96 -6.26 -15.48
CA THR A 309 -6.65 -5.61 -14.20
C THR A 309 -7.60 -6.10 -13.12
N GLU A 310 -7.06 -6.82 -12.17
CA GLU A 310 -7.74 -7.19 -10.93
C GLU A 310 -7.51 -6.11 -9.87
N VAL A 311 -8.51 -5.90 -9.03
CA VAL A 311 -8.46 -4.92 -7.94
C VAL A 311 -9.08 -5.47 -6.67
N GLY A 312 -8.70 -4.92 -5.54
CA GLY A 312 -9.28 -5.37 -4.30
C GLY A 312 -8.71 -4.70 -3.06
N GLU A 313 -9.02 -5.32 -1.94
CA GLU A 313 -8.55 -4.91 -0.63
C GLU A 313 -7.52 -5.91 -0.08
N LEU A 314 -6.50 -5.33 0.57
CA LEU A 314 -5.58 -6.05 1.43
C LEU A 314 -6.20 -6.07 2.83
N THR A 315 -6.39 -7.25 3.40
CA THR A 315 -6.94 -7.39 4.75
C THR A 315 -6.06 -8.27 5.61
N ILE A 316 -6.15 -8.07 6.91
CA ILE A 316 -5.50 -8.92 7.91
C ILE A 316 -6.60 -9.63 8.69
N LYS A 317 -6.57 -10.95 8.70
CA LYS A 317 -7.53 -11.77 9.41
C LYS A 317 -7.14 -11.91 10.89
N GLU A 318 -8.10 -11.61 11.78
CA GLU A 318 -7.90 -11.87 13.21
C GLU A 318 -7.73 -13.35 13.50
N SER A 319 -6.96 -13.69 14.53
CA SER A 319 -6.92 -15.03 15.07
C SER A 319 -8.17 -15.33 15.92
N GLY A 320 -8.44 -16.62 16.18
CA GLY A 320 -9.55 -17.05 17.02
C GLY A 320 -10.73 -17.66 16.27
N SER A 321 -11.83 -17.93 17.01
CA SER A 321 -12.96 -18.75 16.51
C SER A 321 -13.96 -17.99 15.62
N ASN A 322 -13.99 -16.68 15.69
CA ASN A 322 -14.88 -15.83 14.89
C ASN A 322 -14.11 -14.60 14.37
N PRO A 323 -13.15 -14.79 13.45
CA PRO A 323 -12.24 -13.73 13.02
C PRO A 323 -12.97 -12.65 12.21
N ARG A 324 -12.53 -11.40 12.42
CA ARG A 324 -12.85 -10.27 11.52
C ARG A 324 -11.68 -10.06 10.57
N ASN A 325 -11.95 -9.45 9.43
CA ASN A 325 -10.94 -8.97 8.52
C ASN A 325 -10.75 -7.47 8.75
N LEU A 326 -9.55 -7.06 9.14
CA LEU A 326 -9.17 -5.66 9.26
C LEU A 326 -8.72 -5.16 7.89
N PRO A 327 -9.41 -4.18 7.27
CA PRO A 327 -8.93 -3.55 6.05
C PRO A 327 -7.58 -2.86 6.30
N ALA A 328 -6.61 -3.12 5.45
CA ALA A 328 -5.25 -2.64 5.65
C ALA A 328 -4.64 -1.96 4.41
N GLY A 329 -5.36 -1.94 3.30
CA GLY A 329 -4.95 -1.29 2.05
C GLY A 329 -5.76 -1.75 0.86
N ILE A 330 -5.38 -1.26 -0.30
CA ILE A 330 -5.97 -1.62 -1.59
C ILE A 330 -4.88 -2.03 -2.57
N PHE A 331 -5.24 -2.75 -3.60
CA PHE A 331 -4.34 -3.06 -4.70
C PHE A 331 -5.02 -3.00 -6.07
N ALA A 332 -4.20 -2.76 -7.09
CA ALA A 332 -4.50 -3.05 -8.48
C ALA A 332 -3.34 -3.86 -9.07
N ARG A 333 -3.63 -4.96 -9.74
CA ARG A 333 -2.64 -5.78 -10.43
C ARG A 333 -3.07 -6.09 -11.84
N TRP A 334 -2.23 -5.73 -12.78
CA TRP A 334 -2.42 -5.97 -14.20
C TRP A 334 -1.56 -7.14 -14.66
N THR A 335 -2.12 -7.99 -15.51
CA THR A 335 -1.42 -9.04 -16.25
C THR A 335 -1.76 -8.96 -17.73
N PRO A 336 -0.84 -9.31 -18.65
CA PRO A 336 -1.06 -9.27 -20.10
C PRO A 336 -2.11 -10.24 -20.61
#